data_7fc1549a706f512cc8b2831078589e49
#
_entry.id   7fc1549a706f512cc8b2831078589e49
#
_cell.length_a   1.000
_cell.length_b   1.000
_cell.length_c   1.000
_cell.angle_alpha   90.00
_cell.angle_beta   90.00
_cell.angle_gamma   90.00
#
_symmetry.space_group_name_H-M   'P 1'
#
loop_
_entity.id
_entity.type
_entity.pdbx_description
1 polymer ?
#
loop_
_entity_poly.entity_id
_entity_poly.type
_entity_poly.pdbx_seq_one_letter_code
_entity_poly.pdbx_strand_id
1 'polypeptide(L)' 'MKPWLTVGEGAEYANVSRDTIYKACERKEIRHVRIGGRRTIRLKPAWIDAWLEQYAREPRSAHVVVEARQGGAS' A
#
# COMPACT_ATOMS: atom_id res chain seq x y z
N MET A 1 -3.92 -16.99 6.83
CA MET A 1 -3.59 -15.85 5.98
C MET A 1 -2.55 -16.25 4.93
N LYS A 2 -2.74 -15.81 3.71
CA LYS A 2 -1.79 -16.12 2.64
C LYS A 2 -0.55 -15.25 2.76
N PRO A 3 0.64 -15.84 2.70
CA PRO A 3 1.86 -15.04 2.72
C PRO A 3 2.06 -14.25 1.42
N TRP A 4 1.54 -14.76 0.32
CA TRP A 4 1.66 -14.11 -0.98
C TRP A 4 0.29 -13.71 -1.47
N LEU A 5 0.18 -12.48 -1.97
CA LEU A 5 -1.08 -11.94 -2.44
C LEU A 5 -1.00 -11.65 -3.93
N THR A 6 -2.11 -11.90 -4.63
CA THR A 6 -2.25 -11.43 -5.99
C THR A 6 -2.48 -9.93 -5.96
N VAL A 7 -2.42 -9.31 -7.16
CA VAL A 7 -2.72 -7.88 -7.23
C VAL A 7 -4.13 -7.58 -6.72
N GLY A 8 -5.09 -8.43 -7.08
CA GLY A 8 -6.46 -8.24 -6.59
C GLY A 8 -6.55 -8.34 -5.08
N GLU A 9 -5.88 -9.33 -4.51
CA GLU A 9 -5.89 -9.48 -3.06
C GLU A 9 -5.16 -8.34 -2.37
N GLY A 10 -4.06 -7.89 -2.98
CA GLY A 10 -3.34 -6.74 -2.44
C GLY A 10 -4.16 -5.48 -2.48
N ALA A 11 -4.92 -5.30 -3.56
CA ALA A 11 -5.79 -4.15 -3.68
C ALA A 11 -6.85 -4.16 -2.59
N GLU A 12 -7.42 -5.33 -2.31
CA GLU A 12 -8.39 -5.46 -1.22
C GLU A 12 -7.75 -5.18 0.12
N TYR A 13 -6.56 -5.70 0.32
CA TYR A 13 -5.83 -5.49 1.57
C TYR A 13 -5.61 -4.00 1.82
N ALA A 14 -5.20 -3.28 0.78
CA ALA A 14 -4.92 -1.85 0.90
C ALA A 14 -6.16 -0.99 0.69
N ASN A 15 -7.26 -1.61 0.26
CA ASN A 15 -8.50 -0.90 -0.02
C ASN A 15 -8.32 0.14 -1.12
N VAL A 16 -7.66 -0.28 -2.20
CA VAL A 16 -7.45 0.56 -3.38
C VAL A 16 -7.81 -0.25 -4.61
N SER A 17 -7.80 0.39 -5.77
CA SER A 17 -8.09 -0.31 -7.01
C SER A 17 -6.89 -1.13 -7.45
N ARG A 18 -7.15 -2.15 -8.27
CA ARG A 18 -6.07 -2.94 -8.85
C ARG A 18 -5.15 -2.07 -9.70
N ASP A 19 -5.73 -1.12 -10.41
CA ASP A 19 -4.94 -0.23 -11.25
C ASP A 19 -3.93 0.54 -10.42
N THR A 20 -4.32 0.96 -9.24
CA THR A 20 -3.41 1.66 -8.34
C THR A 20 -2.21 0.78 -7.99
N ILE A 21 -2.46 -0.50 -7.72
CA ILE A 21 -1.37 -1.43 -7.40
C ILE A 21 -0.48 -1.64 -8.62
N TYR A 22 -1.08 -1.84 -9.80
CA TYR A 22 -0.29 -2.03 -11.03
C TYR A 22 0.60 -0.83 -11.28
N LYS A 23 0.07 0.37 -11.14
CA LYS A 23 0.85 1.57 -11.36
C LYS A 23 1.98 1.72 -10.36
N ALA A 24 1.71 1.37 -9.11
CA ALA A 24 2.75 1.41 -8.09
C ALA A 24 3.87 0.43 -8.43
N CYS A 25 3.52 -0.75 -8.94
CA CYS A 25 4.52 -1.72 -9.35
C CYS A 25 5.33 -1.20 -10.53
N GLU A 26 4.67 -0.59 -11.52
CA GLU A 26 5.36 -0.06 -12.69
C GLU A 26 6.33 1.05 -12.32
N ARG A 27 5.96 1.85 -11.34
CA ARG A 27 6.81 2.95 -10.89
C ARG A 27 7.85 2.48 -9.88
N LYS A 28 7.80 1.22 -9.52
CA LYS A 28 8.71 0.63 -8.54
C LYS A 28 8.59 1.31 -7.18
N GLU A 29 7.38 1.72 -6.88
CA GLU A 29 7.08 2.31 -5.58
C GLU A 29 6.79 1.27 -4.53
N ILE A 30 6.33 0.09 -4.97
CA ILE A 30 5.97 -0.98 -4.07
C ILE A 30 6.83 -2.20 -4.41
N ARG A 31 7.33 -2.84 -3.37
CA ARG A 31 8.10 -4.06 -3.57
C ARG A 31 7.19 -5.17 -4.03
N HIS A 32 7.61 -5.91 -5.03
CA HIS A 32 6.80 -6.98 -5.59
C HIS A 32 7.70 -7.93 -6.35
N VAL A 33 7.16 -9.09 -6.71
CA VAL A 33 7.85 -10.02 -7.59
C VAL A 33 7.00 -10.25 -8.82
N ARG A 34 7.66 -10.44 -9.94
CA ARG A 34 7.00 -10.80 -11.19
C ARG A 34 7.42 -12.20 -11.56
N ILE A 35 6.45 -13.04 -11.84
CA ILE A 35 6.71 -14.41 -12.19
C ILE A 35 6.54 -14.53 -13.70
N GLY A 36 7.56 -15.06 -14.38
CA GLY A 36 7.50 -15.22 -15.81
C GLY A 36 7.59 -13.94 -16.60
N GLY A 37 8.03 -12.86 -15.98
CA GLY A 37 8.26 -11.61 -16.68
C GLY A 37 7.01 -10.94 -17.20
N ARG A 38 5.86 -11.27 -16.61
CA ARG A 38 4.62 -10.74 -17.09
C ARG A 38 3.85 -10.07 -15.98
N ARG A 39 2.53 -10.07 -16.12
CA ARG A 39 1.66 -9.45 -15.13
C ARG A 39 1.40 -10.33 -13.92
N THR A 40 2.00 -11.51 -13.90
CA THR A 40 1.83 -12.38 -12.76
C THR A 40 2.65 -11.81 -11.61
N ILE A 41 2.00 -10.98 -10.83
CA ILE A 41 2.66 -10.25 -9.76
C ILE A 41 2.21 -10.83 -8.43
N ARG A 42 3.15 -10.91 -7.50
CA ARG A 42 2.84 -11.32 -6.13
C ARG A 42 3.41 -10.31 -5.17
N LEU A 43 2.69 -10.11 -4.09
CA LEU A 43 3.02 -9.12 -3.08
C LEU A 43 2.95 -9.76 -1.71
N LYS A 44 3.56 -9.12 -0.74
CA LYS A 44 3.41 -9.52 0.65
C LYS A 44 2.73 -8.40 1.42
N PRO A 45 1.95 -8.74 2.45
CA PRO A 45 1.30 -7.69 3.24
C PRO A 45 2.29 -6.65 3.78
N ALA A 46 3.46 -7.11 4.23
CA ALA A 46 4.46 -6.19 4.76
C ALA A 46 4.93 -5.19 3.72
N TRP A 47 5.00 -5.61 2.46
CA TRP A 47 5.42 -4.71 1.39
C TRP A 47 4.36 -3.66 1.09
N ILE A 48 3.09 -4.08 1.17
CA ILE A 48 1.98 -3.16 0.97
C ILE A 48 1.94 -2.15 2.11
N ASP A 49 2.16 -2.63 3.35
CA ASP A 49 2.21 -1.75 4.51
C ASP A 49 3.30 -0.70 4.33
N ALA A 50 4.50 -1.12 3.90
CA ALA A 50 5.61 -0.19 3.71
C ALA A 50 5.27 0.86 2.66
N TRP A 51 4.62 0.41 1.57
CA TRP A 51 4.23 1.32 0.51
C TRP A 51 3.22 2.34 1.01
N LEU A 52 2.22 1.88 1.75
CA LEU A 52 1.22 2.79 2.29
C LEU A 52 1.83 3.77 3.28
N GLU A 53 2.79 3.30 4.06
CA GLU A 53 3.43 4.14 5.06
C GLU A 53 4.24 5.28 4.43
N GLN A 54 4.64 5.13 3.18
CA GLN A 54 5.31 6.22 2.48
C GLN A 54 4.42 7.45 2.36
N TYR A 55 3.13 7.25 2.38
CA TYR A 55 2.17 8.34 2.25
C TYR A 55 1.66 8.82 3.59
N ALA A 56 2.14 8.23 4.67
CA ALA A 56 1.70 8.63 5.99
C ALA A 56 2.21 10.03 6.30
N ARG A 57 1.37 10.82 6.93
CA ARG A 57 1.75 12.15 7.37
C ARG A 57 1.60 12.19 8.87
N GLU A 58 2.72 12.41 9.53
CA GLU A 58 2.71 12.47 10.97
C GLU A 58 2.11 13.79 11.42
N PRO A 59 1.24 13.77 12.41
CA PRO A 59 0.80 15.04 12.97
C PRO A 59 2.01 15.71 13.62
N ARG A 60 2.01 17.02 13.54
CA ARG A 60 3.15 17.76 14.07
C ARG A 60 3.39 17.47 15.54
N SER A 61 2.32 17.36 16.31
CA SER A 61 2.47 17.10 17.72
C SER A 61 2.69 15.64 18.01
N ALA A 62 2.58 14.88 17.03
CA ALA A 62 2.81 13.48 17.15
C ALA A 62 1.89 12.80 18.07
N HIS A 63 1.09 12.89 18.31
CA HIS A 63 0.40 12.18 19.01
C HIS A 63 -0.81 12.00 18.73
N VAL A 64 -1.03 11.97 18.66
CA VAL A 64 -1.82 11.85 18.20
C VAL A 64 -2.81 12.12 18.02
N VAL A 65 -3.41 12.39 18.13
CA VAL A 65 -4.27 12.79 17.82
C VAL A 65 -5.13 12.72 17.31
N VAL A 66 -5.75 12.90 17.59
CA VAL A 66 -6.55 13.02 17.05
C VAL A 66 -7.23 13.47 16.52
N GLU A 67 -7.48 13.73 16.52
CA GLU A 67 -8.06 14.23 15.97
C GLU A 67 -8.48 14.52 15.30
N ALA A 68 -8.62 14.83 15.56
CA ALA A 68 -9.01 15.27 14.99
C ALA A 68 -9.06 15.76 14.32
N ARG A 69 -9.03 15.89 14.42
CA ARG A 69 -9.04 16.43 13.76
C ARG A 69 -9.05 16.72 12.97
N GLN A 70 -9.02 16.73 13.12
CA GLN A 70 -8.93 17.14 12.35
C GLN A 70 -8.89 17.32 11.56
N GLY A 71 -8.82 17.27 11.55
CA GLY A 71 -8.94 17.43 10.82
C GLY A 71 -8.64 17.55 10.11
N GLY A 72 -8.57 17.60 10.17
CA GLY A 72 -8.32 17.68 9.58
C GLY A 72 -7.80 17.70 9.14
N ALA A 73 -7.67 17.76 9.33
CA ALA A 73 -7.19 17.74 8.95
C ALA A 73 -6.95 17.68 8.39
N SER A 74 -6.78 17.67 8.29
CA SER A 74 -6.62 17.65 7.69
C SER A 74 -6.74 17.54 7.24
#